data_b1c7c9841dc3b01fdc49896b8689e80f
#
_entry.id   b1c7c9841dc3b01fdc49896b8689e80f
#
_cell.length_a   1.000
_cell.length_b   1.000
_cell.length_c   1.000
_cell.angle_alpha   90.00
_cell.angle_beta   90.00
_cell.angle_gamma   90.00
#
_symmetry.space_group_name_H-M   'P 1'
#
loop_
_entity.id
_entity.type
_entity.pdbx_description
1 polymer ?
#
loop_
_entity_poly.entity_id
_entity_poly.type
_entity_poly.pdbx_seq_one_letter_code
_entity_poly.pdbx_strand_id
1 'polypeptide(L)'
;MENRQHALTGNILLMAFVLLLAWYFWMSYFGHQGALRIREKQLTAHDDLFAIDGRHDGTEAAVGKFGLILLTRDGGKTWKAQPSGTVRALSAISFADHEHGYVVGSGGIILASGDGGSSWKPQTSGTKDQLLGVHALNPKQVYAVGAFGTLLATSDGGVTWRRQELSWEKLIPNILKESGLLEPNLNAIQFVNEKLGWIVGEFGLVLQTRDGGETWSAQNYGENLPQLFSVFFRDEQTGWAVGQLGTLMRTVDGGKHWARVAVETDRNLNGISIDGDRGVIVGDGVVLASDDGGLNWSKLASLPEDRWLTGVAMKSREAVAVGQAGTIRVLDLGENFSKKQAEAR
;
A
#
# COMPACT_ATOMS: atom_id res chain seq x y z
N MET A 1 4.51 6.48 -82.17
CA MET A 1 3.76 7.02 -81.02
C MET A 1 3.44 5.95 -79.98
N GLU A 2 3.52 4.67 -80.27
CA GLU A 2 3.22 3.55 -79.35
C GLU A 2 4.23 3.37 -78.20
N ASN A 3 5.51 3.63 -78.41
CA ASN A 3 6.55 3.41 -77.37
C ASN A 3 6.56 4.39 -76.21
N ARG A 4 5.79 5.48 -76.24
CA ARG A 4 5.67 6.43 -75.10
C ARG A 4 4.52 6.08 -74.15
N GLN A 5 3.51 5.36 -74.64
CA GLN A 5 2.38 4.94 -73.76
C GLN A 5 2.76 3.80 -72.84
N HIS A 6 3.58 2.84 -73.27
CA HIS A 6 4.03 1.72 -72.44
C HIS A 6 5.01 2.14 -71.34
N ALA A 7 5.79 3.20 -71.55
CA ALA A 7 6.69 3.73 -70.53
C ALA A 7 5.94 4.50 -69.42
N LEU A 8 4.82 5.19 -69.71
CA LEU A 8 4.01 5.91 -68.76
C LEU A 8 3.18 4.95 -67.89
N THR A 9 2.63 3.88 -68.44
CA THR A 9 1.85 2.87 -67.68
C THR A 9 2.74 2.05 -66.75
N GLY A 10 3.97 1.70 -67.16
CA GLY A 10 4.95 1.02 -66.32
C GLY A 10 5.38 1.85 -65.07
N ASN A 11 5.60 3.16 -65.30
CA ASN A 11 5.98 4.06 -64.20
C ASN A 11 4.82 4.30 -63.22
N ILE A 12 3.57 4.35 -63.68
CA ILE A 12 2.40 4.50 -62.79
C ILE A 12 2.19 3.25 -61.93
N LEU A 13 2.32 2.04 -62.54
CA LEU A 13 2.25 0.78 -61.83
C LEU A 13 3.39 0.63 -60.81
N LEU A 14 4.60 1.02 -61.11
CA LEU A 14 5.74 1.00 -60.22
C LEU A 14 5.55 1.96 -59.04
N MET A 15 5.05 3.19 -59.32
CA MET A 15 4.73 4.17 -58.28
C MET A 15 3.59 3.69 -57.36
N ALA A 16 2.55 3.10 -57.91
CA ALA A 16 1.45 2.51 -57.13
C ALA A 16 1.95 1.37 -56.24
N PHE A 17 2.85 0.51 -56.72
CA PHE A 17 3.44 -0.59 -55.97
C PHE A 17 4.36 -0.10 -54.86
N VAL A 18 5.16 0.93 -55.10
CA VAL A 18 6.01 1.57 -54.07
C VAL A 18 5.16 2.27 -52.98
N LEU A 19 4.06 2.94 -53.37
CA LEU A 19 3.12 3.55 -52.42
C LEU A 19 2.39 2.49 -51.59
N LEU A 20 2.00 1.35 -52.19
CA LEU A 20 1.41 0.23 -51.47
C LEU A 20 2.38 -0.46 -50.51
N LEU A 21 3.65 -0.62 -50.91
CA LEU A 21 4.70 -1.12 -50.01
C LEU A 21 5.01 -0.11 -48.89
N ALA A 22 5.07 1.16 -49.18
CA ALA A 22 5.26 2.19 -48.18
C ALA A 22 4.08 2.27 -47.19
N TRP A 23 2.83 2.13 -47.69
CA TRP A 23 1.62 2.03 -46.88
C TRP A 23 1.58 0.75 -46.05
N TYR A 24 1.98 -0.38 -46.62
CA TYR A 24 2.10 -1.66 -45.88
C TYR A 24 3.20 -1.63 -44.82
N PHE A 25 4.36 -1.03 -45.13
CA PHE A 25 5.43 -0.78 -44.16
C PHE A 25 4.99 0.21 -43.08
N TRP A 26 4.29 1.27 -43.44
CA TRP A 26 3.74 2.24 -42.50
C TRP A 26 2.66 1.59 -41.60
N MET A 27 1.75 0.82 -42.16
CA MET A 27 0.78 0.04 -41.40
C MET A 27 1.43 -1.05 -40.52
N SER A 28 2.48 -1.71 -40.99
CA SER A 28 3.23 -2.70 -40.19
C SER A 28 4.06 -2.06 -39.11
N TYR A 29 4.63 -0.87 -39.36
CA TYR A 29 5.50 -0.17 -38.41
C TYR A 29 4.71 0.68 -37.41
N PHE A 30 3.64 1.34 -37.83
CA PHE A 30 2.79 2.17 -36.98
C PHE A 30 1.54 1.44 -36.46
N GLY A 31 1.05 0.44 -37.14
CA GLY A 31 -0.02 -0.44 -36.66
C GLY A 31 0.42 -1.34 -35.51
N HIS A 32 1.73 -1.53 -35.29
CA HIS A 32 2.28 -2.22 -34.11
C HIS A 32 2.63 -1.31 -32.95
N GLN A 33 2.56 0.02 -33.12
CA GLN A 33 2.73 0.98 -32.02
C GLN A 33 1.41 1.37 -31.32
N GLY A 34 0.29 0.86 -31.77
CA GLY A 34 -1.05 1.24 -31.32
C GLY A 34 -1.83 0.16 -30.58
N ALA A 35 -1.21 -0.68 -29.81
CA ALA A 35 -1.78 -1.38 -28.65
C ALA A 35 -0.61 -2.03 -27.93
N LEU A 36 -0.11 -1.39 -26.89
CA LEU A 36 0.42 -2.13 -25.77
C LEU A 36 -0.71 -3.08 -25.36
N ARG A 37 -0.75 -4.28 -25.95
CA ARG A 37 -1.42 -5.41 -25.35
C ARG A 37 -0.68 -5.58 -24.05
N ILE A 38 -1.25 -5.05 -22.98
CA ILE A 38 -0.93 -5.45 -21.62
C ILE A 38 -1.28 -6.95 -21.65
N ARG A 39 -0.30 -7.80 -21.94
CA ARG A 39 -0.38 -9.21 -21.62
C ARG A 39 -0.67 -9.19 -20.14
N GLU A 40 -1.68 -9.94 -19.70
CA GLU A 40 -1.84 -10.26 -18.29
C GLU A 40 -0.46 -10.59 -17.78
N LYS A 41 0.10 -9.69 -16.95
CA LYS A 41 1.46 -9.88 -16.44
C LYS A 41 1.35 -11.07 -15.51
N GLN A 42 1.86 -12.23 -15.92
CA GLN A 42 2.05 -13.31 -14.99
C GLN A 42 3.03 -12.84 -13.94
N LEU A 43 2.60 -12.80 -12.68
CA LEU A 43 3.46 -12.45 -11.56
C LEU A 43 4.64 -13.42 -11.51
N THR A 44 5.83 -12.87 -11.34
CA THR A 44 7.07 -13.63 -11.28
C THR A 44 7.62 -13.59 -9.86
N ALA A 45 8.61 -14.44 -9.57
CA ALA A 45 9.34 -14.45 -8.29
C ALA A 45 10.05 -13.12 -7.97
N HIS A 46 10.06 -12.15 -8.88
CA HIS A 46 10.67 -10.83 -8.69
C HIS A 46 9.64 -9.71 -8.45
N ASP A 47 8.35 -10.02 -8.51
CA ASP A 47 7.26 -9.05 -8.39
C ASP A 47 6.77 -8.94 -6.93
N ASP A 48 7.63 -8.53 -6.00
CA ASP A 48 7.24 -8.35 -4.60
C ASP A 48 6.14 -7.30 -4.47
N LEU A 49 5.12 -7.62 -3.70
CA LEU A 49 4.02 -6.72 -3.33
C LEU A 49 4.25 -6.20 -1.91
N PHE A 50 4.01 -4.91 -1.67
CA PHE A 50 4.32 -4.25 -0.41
C PHE A 50 3.09 -3.81 0.36
N ALA A 51 2.02 -3.43 -0.32
CA ALA A 51 0.78 -2.99 0.31
C ALA A 51 -0.44 -3.37 -0.52
N ILE A 52 -1.56 -3.44 0.16
CA ILE A 52 -2.88 -3.62 -0.42
C ILE A 52 -3.86 -2.72 0.32
N ASP A 53 -4.78 -2.13 -0.41
CA ASP A 53 -5.96 -1.49 0.16
C ASP A 53 -7.20 -1.91 -0.62
N GLY A 54 -8.33 -2.00 0.08
CA GLY A 54 -9.54 -2.55 -0.47
C GLY A 54 -10.80 -1.81 0.00
N ARG A 55 -11.84 -1.98 -0.80
CA ARG A 55 -13.17 -1.43 -0.53
C ARG A 55 -14.18 -2.56 -0.32
N HIS A 56 -15.23 -2.27 0.41
CA HIS A 56 -16.29 -3.25 0.69
C HIS A 56 -17.03 -3.76 -0.55
N ASP A 57 -16.90 -3.10 -1.72
CA ASP A 57 -17.49 -3.54 -2.99
C ASP A 57 -16.75 -4.66 -3.71
N GLY A 58 -15.59 -5.09 -3.17
CA GLY A 58 -14.73 -6.11 -3.78
C GLY A 58 -13.68 -5.54 -4.72
N THR A 59 -13.55 -4.21 -4.79
CA THR A 59 -12.44 -3.56 -5.46
C THR A 59 -11.26 -3.45 -4.49
N GLU A 60 -10.11 -3.98 -4.89
CA GLU A 60 -8.86 -3.91 -4.13
C GLU A 60 -7.71 -3.60 -5.09
N ALA A 61 -6.70 -2.91 -4.58
CA ALA A 61 -5.48 -2.71 -5.34
C ALA A 61 -4.25 -3.02 -4.49
N ALA A 62 -3.29 -3.70 -5.11
CA ALA A 62 -2.01 -4.04 -4.50
C ALA A 62 -0.88 -3.34 -5.25
N VAL A 63 0.13 -2.88 -4.51
CA VAL A 63 1.28 -2.17 -5.07
C VAL A 63 2.59 -2.81 -4.66
N GLY A 64 3.64 -2.62 -5.45
CA GLY A 64 4.89 -3.27 -5.16
C GLY A 64 6.08 -2.78 -5.99
N LYS A 65 7.03 -3.69 -6.17
CA LYS A 65 8.29 -3.48 -6.85
C LYS A 65 8.10 -3.07 -8.32
N PHE A 66 9.05 -2.32 -8.86
CA PHE A 66 9.09 -1.91 -10.27
C PHE A 66 7.83 -1.16 -10.76
N GLY A 67 7.17 -0.43 -9.86
CA GLY A 67 5.96 0.32 -10.18
C GLY A 67 4.73 -0.58 -10.40
N LEU A 68 4.76 -1.79 -9.91
CA LEU A 68 3.64 -2.72 -10.04
C LEU A 68 2.41 -2.19 -9.30
N ILE A 69 1.30 -2.10 -10.03
CA ILE A 69 -0.04 -1.89 -9.47
C ILE A 69 -0.93 -2.98 -10.03
N LEU A 70 -1.60 -3.72 -9.17
CA LEU A 70 -2.59 -4.72 -9.50
C LEU A 70 -3.95 -4.27 -9.00
N LEU A 71 -4.98 -4.45 -9.81
CA LEU A 71 -6.36 -4.10 -9.47
C LEU A 71 -7.24 -5.33 -9.63
N THR A 72 -8.06 -5.62 -8.63
CA THR A 72 -9.18 -6.55 -8.70
C THR A 72 -10.51 -5.80 -8.53
N ARG A 73 -11.59 -6.36 -9.08
CA ARG A 73 -12.98 -5.87 -8.90
C ARG A 73 -13.93 -7.00 -8.52
N ASP A 74 -13.37 -8.16 -8.19
CA ASP A 74 -14.12 -9.38 -7.91
C ASP A 74 -13.68 -10.07 -6.59
N GLY A 75 -13.12 -9.27 -5.67
CA GLY A 75 -12.68 -9.74 -4.35
C GLY A 75 -11.44 -10.63 -4.43
N GLY A 76 -10.48 -10.27 -5.27
CA GLY A 76 -9.20 -10.96 -5.35
C GLY A 76 -9.18 -12.22 -6.22
N LYS A 77 -10.29 -12.54 -6.91
CA LYS A 77 -10.36 -13.73 -7.79
C LYS A 77 -9.55 -13.53 -9.07
N THR A 78 -9.61 -12.33 -9.64
CA THR A 78 -8.78 -11.96 -10.81
C THR A 78 -8.10 -10.63 -10.59
N TRP A 79 -6.86 -10.52 -11.09
CA TRP A 79 -6.03 -9.32 -10.93
C TRP A 79 -5.54 -8.83 -12.27
N LYS A 80 -5.61 -7.51 -12.50
CA LYS A 80 -5.13 -6.86 -13.72
C LYS A 80 -4.07 -5.83 -13.37
N ALA A 81 -2.92 -5.91 -14.06
CA ALA A 81 -1.89 -4.90 -13.93
C ALA A 81 -2.34 -3.57 -14.54
N GLN A 82 -2.13 -2.49 -13.80
CA GLN A 82 -2.40 -1.12 -14.23
C GLN A 82 -1.08 -0.39 -14.48
N PRO A 83 -0.98 0.42 -15.55
CA PRO A 83 0.22 1.20 -15.81
C PRO A 83 0.37 2.30 -14.75
N SER A 84 1.48 2.28 -14.03
CA SER A 84 1.83 3.30 -13.04
C SER A 84 2.64 4.49 -13.63
N GLY A 85 3.19 4.31 -14.83
CA GLY A 85 4.09 5.29 -15.44
C GLY A 85 5.48 5.39 -14.78
N THR A 86 5.84 4.46 -13.88
CA THR A 86 7.10 4.45 -13.16
C THR A 86 7.69 3.06 -13.02
N VAL A 87 8.99 2.97 -12.78
CA VAL A 87 9.70 1.75 -12.37
C VAL A 87 10.14 1.80 -10.90
N ARG A 88 9.76 2.84 -10.18
CA ARG A 88 10.07 2.98 -8.75
C ARG A 88 9.22 2.05 -7.92
N ALA A 89 9.76 1.57 -6.80
CA ALA A 89 9.00 0.78 -5.85
C ALA A 89 7.87 1.62 -5.25
N LEU A 90 6.67 1.05 -5.17
CA LEU A 90 5.47 1.63 -4.59
C LEU A 90 5.22 0.96 -3.24
N SER A 91 5.30 1.74 -2.17
CA SER A 91 5.35 1.23 -0.78
C SER A 91 3.99 1.12 -0.11
N ALA A 92 3.07 2.03 -0.42
CA ALA A 92 1.74 2.08 0.20
C ALA A 92 0.68 2.59 -0.77
N ILE A 93 -0.56 2.22 -0.49
CA ILE A 93 -1.76 2.62 -1.23
C ILE A 93 -2.89 2.91 -0.25
N SER A 94 -3.74 3.89 -0.56
CA SER A 94 -4.97 4.17 0.18
C SER A 94 -6.04 4.75 -0.74
N PHE A 95 -7.27 4.22 -0.64
CA PHE A 95 -8.44 4.76 -1.31
C PHE A 95 -9.26 5.64 -0.36
N ALA A 96 -9.59 6.84 -0.81
CA ALA A 96 -10.49 7.74 -0.08
C ALA A 96 -11.96 7.37 -0.27
N ASP A 97 -12.30 6.90 -1.47
CA ASP A 97 -13.65 6.50 -1.88
C ASP A 97 -13.60 5.56 -3.11
N HIS A 98 -14.72 5.41 -3.83
CA HIS A 98 -14.82 4.55 -5.01
C HIS A 98 -14.02 5.04 -6.22
N GLU A 99 -13.67 6.31 -6.28
CA GLU A 99 -12.97 6.93 -7.42
C GLU A 99 -11.53 7.31 -7.08
N HIS A 100 -11.30 7.86 -5.87
CA HIS A 100 -10.05 8.50 -5.51
C HIS A 100 -9.13 7.55 -4.74
N GLY A 101 -7.94 7.31 -5.28
CA GLY A 101 -6.88 6.52 -4.65
C GLY A 101 -5.52 7.19 -4.77
N TYR A 102 -4.65 6.91 -3.81
CA TYR A 102 -3.29 7.46 -3.72
C TYR A 102 -2.29 6.36 -3.46
N VAL A 103 -1.15 6.45 -4.15
CA VAL A 103 -0.03 5.52 -4.02
C VAL A 103 1.24 6.32 -3.77
N VAL A 104 2.07 5.85 -2.86
CA VAL A 104 3.35 6.48 -2.54
C VAL A 104 4.50 5.48 -2.60
N GLY A 105 5.75 5.98 -2.72
CA GLY A 105 6.90 5.08 -2.77
C GLY A 105 8.26 5.77 -2.84
N SER A 106 9.21 5.03 -3.39
CA SER A 106 10.62 5.41 -3.43
C SER A 106 10.87 6.71 -4.19
N GLY A 107 11.77 7.53 -3.63
CA GLY A 107 12.19 8.81 -4.23
C GLY A 107 11.08 9.84 -4.26
N GLY A 108 10.20 9.81 -3.28
CA GLY A 108 9.12 10.77 -3.09
C GLY A 108 8.00 10.66 -4.11
N ILE A 109 7.86 9.52 -4.80
CA ILE A 109 6.78 9.37 -5.77
C ILE A 109 5.42 9.39 -5.09
N ILE A 110 4.48 10.14 -5.67
CA ILE A 110 3.06 10.09 -5.36
C ILE A 110 2.30 9.92 -6.68
N LEU A 111 1.39 8.97 -6.72
CA LEU A 111 0.45 8.77 -7.82
C LEU A 111 -0.97 8.93 -7.29
N ALA A 112 -1.85 9.55 -8.07
CA ALA A 112 -3.26 9.67 -7.74
C ALA A 112 -4.13 9.08 -8.86
N SER A 113 -5.22 8.45 -8.47
CA SER A 113 -6.29 7.97 -9.34
C SER A 113 -7.58 8.74 -9.04
N GLY A 114 -8.36 9.00 -10.08
CA GLY A 114 -9.72 9.54 -9.98
C GLY A 114 -10.75 8.64 -10.69
N ASP A 115 -10.40 7.36 -10.93
CA ASP A 115 -11.23 6.40 -11.66
C ASP A 115 -11.22 5.00 -11.01
N GLY A 116 -11.03 4.98 -9.70
CA GLY A 116 -11.04 3.76 -8.91
C GLY A 116 -9.83 2.85 -9.16
N GLY A 117 -8.66 3.44 -9.46
CA GLY A 117 -7.42 2.72 -9.66
C GLY A 117 -7.22 2.19 -11.09
N SER A 118 -8.09 2.56 -12.04
CA SER A 118 -7.95 2.13 -13.45
C SER A 118 -6.83 2.88 -14.16
N SER A 119 -6.55 4.11 -13.76
CA SER A 119 -5.40 4.90 -14.21
C SER A 119 -4.77 5.71 -13.09
N TRP A 120 -3.48 6.05 -13.24
CA TRP A 120 -2.70 6.73 -12.23
C TRP A 120 -1.91 7.89 -12.82
N LYS A 121 -1.93 9.02 -12.14
CA LYS A 121 -1.24 10.25 -12.56
C LYS A 121 -0.22 10.68 -11.51
N PRO A 122 1.02 11.02 -11.89
CA PRO A 122 2.03 11.49 -10.94
C PRO A 122 1.66 12.86 -10.39
N GLN A 123 1.95 13.05 -9.09
CA GLN A 123 1.84 14.31 -8.37
C GLN A 123 3.22 14.77 -7.89
N THR A 124 3.39 16.08 -7.66
CA THR A 124 4.66 16.65 -7.17
C THR A 124 4.67 16.67 -5.66
N SER A 125 5.41 15.77 -5.04
CA SER A 125 5.54 15.67 -3.58
C SER A 125 6.42 16.75 -2.93
N GLY A 126 7.32 17.35 -3.69
CA GLY A 126 8.32 18.29 -3.17
C GLY A 126 9.51 17.64 -2.44
N THR A 127 9.57 16.31 -2.32
CA THR A 127 10.67 15.59 -1.68
C THR A 127 11.25 14.48 -2.57
N LYS A 128 12.45 14.00 -2.21
CA LYS A 128 13.07 12.77 -2.75
C LYS A 128 13.12 11.65 -1.71
N ASP A 129 12.67 11.92 -0.49
CA ASP A 129 12.66 10.94 0.59
C ASP A 129 11.72 9.78 0.24
N GLN A 130 12.06 8.59 0.69
CA GLN A 130 11.18 7.44 0.51
C GLN A 130 9.90 7.64 1.32
N LEU A 131 8.74 7.57 0.67
CA LEU A 131 7.44 7.56 1.33
C LEU A 131 7.05 6.11 1.62
N LEU A 132 6.65 5.84 2.87
CA LEU A 132 6.41 4.49 3.39
C LEU A 132 4.93 4.22 3.66
N GLY A 133 4.17 5.25 4.05
CA GLY A 133 2.76 5.15 4.37
C GLY A 133 1.96 6.27 3.73
N VAL A 134 0.70 6.00 3.40
CA VAL A 134 -0.28 6.98 2.90
C VAL A 134 -1.65 6.68 3.49
N HIS A 135 -2.38 7.73 3.84
CA HIS A 135 -3.78 7.66 4.26
C HIS A 135 -4.60 8.75 3.58
N ALA A 136 -5.57 8.33 2.80
CA ALA A 136 -6.56 9.20 2.17
C ALA A 136 -7.81 9.26 3.04
N LEU A 137 -7.92 10.30 3.85
CA LEU A 137 -9.06 10.51 4.74
C LEU A 137 -10.34 10.82 3.95
N ASN A 138 -10.19 11.59 2.90
CA ASN A 138 -11.22 11.88 1.90
C ASN A 138 -10.52 12.32 0.59
N PRO A 139 -11.25 12.55 -0.53
CA PRO A 139 -10.63 12.90 -1.82
C PRO A 139 -9.74 14.13 -1.82
N LYS A 140 -9.85 15.02 -0.83
CA LYS A 140 -9.07 16.25 -0.74
C LYS A 140 -7.98 16.19 0.33
N GLN A 141 -8.24 15.51 1.44
CA GLN A 141 -7.33 15.45 2.58
C GLN A 141 -6.58 14.11 2.57
N VAL A 142 -5.29 14.17 2.27
CA VAL A 142 -4.42 13.00 2.20
C VAL A 142 -3.10 13.30 2.89
N TYR A 143 -2.58 12.31 3.60
CA TYR A 143 -1.34 12.38 4.33
C TYR A 143 -0.40 11.28 3.85
N ALA A 144 0.89 11.61 3.75
CA ALA A 144 1.93 10.64 3.43
C ALA A 144 3.10 10.78 4.41
N VAL A 145 3.63 9.66 4.85
CA VAL A 145 4.74 9.59 5.79
C VAL A 145 5.89 8.79 5.21
N GLY A 146 7.11 9.01 5.71
CA GLY A 146 8.27 8.33 5.16
C GLY A 146 9.56 8.48 5.95
N ALA A 147 10.66 8.28 5.24
CA ALA A 147 12.00 8.33 5.78
C ALA A 147 12.34 9.74 6.29
N PHE A 148 13.26 9.79 7.25
CA PHE A 148 13.78 11.04 7.83
C PHE A 148 12.66 11.94 8.34
N GLY A 149 11.69 11.38 9.07
CA GLY A 149 10.60 12.11 9.66
C GLY A 149 9.69 12.83 8.66
N THR A 150 9.74 12.43 7.39
CA THR A 150 8.91 13.06 6.35
C THR A 150 7.43 12.86 6.64
N LEU A 151 6.72 13.97 6.75
CA LEU A 151 5.26 14.06 6.81
C LEU A 151 4.78 15.07 5.77
N LEU A 152 4.00 14.61 4.81
CA LEU A 152 3.38 15.44 3.78
C LEU A 152 1.88 15.44 3.97
N ALA A 153 1.24 16.56 3.69
CA ALA A 153 -0.22 16.68 3.68
C ALA A 153 -0.69 17.47 2.47
N THR A 154 -1.87 17.13 1.98
CA THR A 154 -2.63 17.91 1.01
C THR A 154 -4.05 18.13 1.51
N SER A 155 -4.65 19.26 1.14
CA SER A 155 -6.06 19.60 1.36
C SER A 155 -6.82 19.87 0.06
N ASP A 156 -6.17 19.64 -1.09
CA ASP A 156 -6.70 19.93 -2.43
C ASP A 156 -6.64 18.72 -3.38
N GLY A 157 -6.53 17.50 -2.82
CA GLY A 157 -6.48 16.27 -3.62
C GLY A 157 -5.13 16.04 -4.28
N GLY A 158 -4.07 16.66 -3.73
CA GLY A 158 -2.70 16.49 -4.20
C GLY A 158 -2.32 17.43 -5.35
N VAL A 159 -3.11 18.47 -5.62
CA VAL A 159 -2.70 19.58 -6.50
C VAL A 159 -1.46 20.24 -5.90
N THR A 160 -1.47 20.41 -4.55
CA THR A 160 -0.31 20.83 -3.78
C THR A 160 -0.07 19.89 -2.58
N TRP A 161 1.20 19.53 -2.35
CA TRP A 161 1.66 18.80 -1.20
C TRP A 161 2.56 19.71 -0.35
N ARG A 162 2.35 19.70 0.96
CA ARG A 162 3.13 20.51 1.90
C ARG A 162 3.79 19.60 2.93
N ARG A 163 5.11 19.79 3.12
CA ARG A 163 5.83 19.15 4.23
C ARG A 163 5.40 19.83 5.51
N GLN A 164 5.04 19.02 6.50
CA GLN A 164 4.77 19.48 7.86
C GLN A 164 6.03 19.30 8.71
N GLU A 165 6.41 20.36 9.39
CA GLU A 165 7.57 20.34 10.28
C GLU A 165 7.18 19.75 11.64
N LEU A 166 7.83 18.66 12.01
CA LEU A 166 7.66 18.02 13.31
C LEU A 166 8.72 18.55 14.30
N SER A 167 8.28 18.96 15.49
CA SER A 167 9.20 19.40 16.54
C SER A 167 9.88 18.21 17.21
N TRP A 168 10.81 17.55 16.51
CA TRP A 168 11.45 16.30 16.95
C TRP A 168 12.07 16.40 18.33
N GLU A 169 12.58 17.56 18.71
CA GLU A 169 13.12 17.80 20.06
C GLU A 169 12.09 17.52 21.18
N LYS A 170 10.81 17.73 20.91
CA LYS A 170 9.71 17.47 21.85
C LYS A 170 9.10 16.06 21.70
N LEU A 171 9.21 15.46 20.52
CA LEU A 171 8.56 14.20 20.17
C LEU A 171 9.40 12.97 20.47
N ILE A 172 10.74 13.10 20.44
CA ILE A 172 11.65 11.98 20.67
C ILE A 172 12.05 11.89 22.14
N PRO A 173 12.04 10.70 22.76
CA PRO A 173 12.60 10.47 24.08
C PRO A 173 14.07 10.88 24.18
N ASN A 174 14.50 11.39 25.32
CA ASN A 174 15.88 11.90 25.52
C ASN A 174 16.96 10.85 25.19
N ILE A 175 16.71 9.59 25.49
CA ILE A 175 17.64 8.49 25.21
C ILE A 175 17.97 8.36 23.71
N LEU A 176 16.99 8.62 22.83
CA LEU A 176 17.22 8.59 21.39
C LEU A 176 17.97 9.82 20.89
N LYS A 177 17.77 10.98 21.52
CA LYS A 177 18.54 12.20 21.23
C LYS A 177 20.02 12.04 21.56
N GLU A 178 20.32 11.40 22.68
CA GLU A 178 21.69 11.11 23.12
C GLU A 178 22.41 10.15 22.16
N SER A 179 21.69 9.28 21.46
CA SER A 179 22.24 8.40 20.41
C SER A 179 22.49 9.11 19.07
N GLY A 180 22.14 10.41 18.95
CA GLY A 180 22.30 11.18 17.72
C GLY A 180 21.19 10.99 16.69
N LEU A 181 20.13 10.26 17.01
CA LEU A 181 18.98 10.09 16.14
C LEU A 181 18.07 11.31 16.26
N LEU A 182 17.89 12.03 15.16
CA LEU A 182 17.11 13.25 15.14
C LEU A 182 15.76 13.13 14.42
N GLU A 183 15.66 12.23 13.44
CA GLU A 183 14.47 12.12 12.56
C GLU A 183 14.20 10.65 12.21
N PRO A 184 13.39 9.93 13.02
CA PRO A 184 13.07 8.52 12.78
C PRO A 184 12.22 8.35 11.53
N ASN A 185 12.29 7.19 10.89
CA ASN A 185 11.37 6.83 9.83
C ASN A 185 9.95 6.67 10.37
N LEU A 186 8.98 7.24 9.65
CA LEU A 186 7.55 7.12 9.89
C LEU A 186 7.02 6.05 8.92
N ASN A 187 6.52 4.93 9.46
CA ASN A 187 6.21 3.75 8.65
C ASN A 187 4.74 3.69 8.21
N ALA A 188 3.82 4.08 9.06
CA ALA A 188 2.39 4.05 8.76
C ALA A 188 1.66 5.22 9.42
N ILE A 189 0.54 5.62 8.79
CA ILE A 189 -0.34 6.69 9.25
C ILE A 189 -1.78 6.27 9.05
N GLN A 190 -2.65 6.58 10.02
CA GLN A 190 -4.09 6.39 9.91
C GLN A 190 -4.84 7.52 10.63
N PHE A 191 -5.92 7.97 10.02
CA PHE A 191 -6.93 8.83 10.64
C PHE A 191 -8.25 8.08 10.76
N VAL A 192 -8.99 8.29 11.83
CA VAL A 192 -10.36 7.78 12.00
C VAL A 192 -11.42 8.85 11.72
N ASN A 193 -11.03 10.12 11.74
CA ASN A 193 -11.85 11.26 11.36
C ASN A 193 -10.95 12.46 11.00
N GLU A 194 -11.55 13.61 10.66
CA GLU A 194 -10.82 14.81 10.21
C GLU A 194 -9.85 15.40 11.25
N LYS A 195 -9.95 15.00 12.52
CA LYS A 195 -9.15 15.55 13.61
C LYS A 195 -8.18 14.56 14.21
N LEU A 196 -8.57 13.29 14.29
CA LEU A 196 -7.86 12.30 15.09
C LEU A 196 -7.12 11.30 14.21
N GLY A 197 -5.80 11.27 14.37
CA GLY A 197 -4.92 10.37 13.62
C GLY A 197 -3.68 9.95 14.40
N TRP A 198 -3.03 8.89 13.93
CA TRP A 198 -1.81 8.32 14.50
C TRP A 198 -0.79 8.01 13.43
N ILE A 199 0.47 8.15 13.82
CA ILE A 199 1.64 7.73 13.04
C ILE A 199 2.44 6.75 13.89
N VAL A 200 2.94 5.68 13.29
CA VAL A 200 3.90 4.77 13.93
C VAL A 200 5.20 4.69 13.13
N GLY A 201 6.29 4.35 13.81
CA GLY A 201 7.60 4.36 13.17
C GLY A 201 8.68 3.60 13.94
N GLU A 202 9.93 3.98 13.67
CA GLU A 202 11.12 3.42 14.31
C GLU A 202 11.13 3.67 15.82
N PHE A 203 11.86 2.82 16.54
CA PHE A 203 12.05 2.90 18.00
C PHE A 203 10.74 2.88 18.78
N GLY A 204 9.72 2.19 18.25
CA GLY A 204 8.40 2.13 18.87
C GLY A 204 7.65 3.46 18.90
N LEU A 205 8.04 4.42 18.05
CA LEU A 205 7.42 5.73 17.99
C LEU A 205 5.94 5.62 17.68
N VAL A 206 5.11 6.27 18.50
CA VAL A 206 3.69 6.51 18.24
C VAL A 206 3.42 8.00 18.42
N LEU A 207 2.99 8.66 17.35
CA LEU A 207 2.52 10.04 17.38
C LEU A 207 1.00 10.08 17.25
N GLN A 208 0.37 11.06 17.90
CA GLN A 208 -1.06 11.33 17.78
C GLN A 208 -1.30 12.80 17.45
N THR A 209 -2.25 13.04 16.56
CA THR A 209 -2.87 14.35 16.34
C THR A 209 -4.33 14.36 16.80
N ARG A 210 -4.81 15.55 17.22
CA ARG A 210 -6.21 15.82 17.58
C ARG A 210 -6.79 17.03 16.87
N ASP A 211 -6.03 17.58 15.93
CA ASP A 211 -6.34 18.81 15.18
C ASP A 211 -6.18 18.65 13.66
N GLY A 212 -6.25 17.39 13.18
CA GLY A 212 -6.15 17.11 11.75
C GLY A 212 -4.73 17.15 11.22
N GLY A 213 -3.74 16.89 12.09
CA GLY A 213 -2.34 16.83 11.70
C GLY A 213 -1.61 18.18 11.75
N GLU A 214 -2.24 19.24 12.26
CA GLU A 214 -1.54 20.52 12.47
C GLU A 214 -0.49 20.41 13.57
N THR A 215 -0.81 19.69 14.64
CA THR A 215 0.15 19.38 15.71
C THR A 215 0.16 17.88 16.03
N TRP A 216 1.32 17.40 16.45
CA TRP A 216 1.54 16.01 16.83
C TRP A 216 2.18 15.91 18.21
N SER A 217 1.74 14.93 18.98
CA SER A 217 2.27 14.61 20.29
C SER A 217 2.70 13.16 20.36
N ALA A 218 3.85 12.92 21.01
CA ALA A 218 4.30 11.55 21.26
C ALA A 218 3.45 10.92 22.38
N GLN A 219 3.06 9.68 22.19
CA GLN A 219 2.34 8.89 23.17
C GLN A 219 3.32 8.14 24.07
N ASN A 220 2.98 7.99 25.34
CA ASN A 220 3.78 7.20 26.26
C ASN A 220 3.40 5.71 26.12
N TYR A 221 4.29 4.91 25.55
CA TYR A 221 4.06 3.49 25.25
C TYR A 221 5.11 2.54 25.86
N GLY A 222 5.84 2.96 26.84
CA GLY A 222 6.89 2.15 27.49
C GLY A 222 8.26 2.28 26.81
N GLU A 223 9.30 1.84 27.53
CA GLU A 223 10.68 1.94 27.09
C GLU A 223 11.08 0.74 26.20
N ASN A 224 11.97 0.99 25.23
CA ASN A 224 12.61 -0.03 24.39
C ASN A 224 11.68 -0.85 23.50
N LEU A 225 10.63 -0.26 22.92
CA LEU A 225 9.82 -0.95 21.93
C LEU A 225 10.57 -1.04 20.59
N PRO A 226 10.49 -2.22 19.94
CA PRO A 226 11.00 -2.39 18.58
C PRO A 226 10.23 -1.52 17.58
N GLN A 227 10.76 -1.42 16.36
CA GLN A 227 10.11 -0.70 15.27
C GLN A 227 8.67 -1.19 15.05
N LEU A 228 7.74 -0.24 14.86
CA LEU A 228 6.36 -0.49 14.51
C LEU A 228 6.17 -0.29 12.99
N PHE A 229 5.49 -1.22 12.34
CA PHE A 229 5.32 -1.23 10.88
C PHE A 229 3.93 -0.82 10.44
N SER A 230 2.90 -1.14 11.23
CA SER A 230 1.52 -0.85 10.87
C SER A 230 0.70 -0.45 12.09
N VAL A 231 -0.29 0.40 11.88
CA VAL A 231 -1.25 0.87 12.88
C VAL A 231 -2.66 0.74 12.32
N PHE A 232 -3.57 0.28 13.16
CA PHE A 232 -4.98 0.18 12.84
C PHE A 232 -5.83 0.66 14.02
N PHE A 233 -6.69 1.63 13.79
CA PHE A 233 -7.70 2.07 14.74
C PHE A 233 -9.08 1.76 14.17
N ARG A 234 -9.89 1.07 14.96
CA ARG A 234 -11.30 0.77 14.64
C ARG A 234 -12.18 1.99 14.86
N ASP A 235 -11.87 2.74 15.90
CA ASP A 235 -12.60 3.91 16.37
C ASP A 235 -11.64 4.88 17.09
N GLU A 236 -12.16 5.94 17.68
CA GLU A 236 -11.37 6.94 18.41
C GLU A 236 -10.66 6.41 19.66
N GLN A 237 -11.06 5.25 20.18
CA GLN A 237 -10.58 4.69 21.45
C GLN A 237 -9.75 3.43 21.25
N THR A 238 -10.16 2.56 20.31
CA THR A 238 -9.62 1.22 20.19
C THR A 238 -8.71 1.09 18.98
N GLY A 239 -7.44 0.77 19.23
CA GLY A 239 -6.45 0.60 18.17
C GLY A 239 -5.38 -0.44 18.48
N TRP A 240 -4.65 -0.83 17.45
CA TRP A 240 -3.53 -1.78 17.49
C TRP A 240 -2.35 -1.24 16.70
N ALA A 241 -1.15 -1.62 17.13
CA ALA A 241 0.08 -1.40 16.40
C ALA A 241 0.90 -2.69 16.38
N VAL A 242 1.47 -3.01 15.22
CA VAL A 242 2.27 -4.23 15.02
C VAL A 242 3.67 -3.89 14.51
N GLY A 243 4.64 -4.75 14.80
CA GLY A 243 6.03 -4.47 14.46
C GLY A 243 6.99 -5.65 14.63
N GLN A 244 8.26 -5.30 14.84
CA GLN A 244 9.34 -6.28 14.99
C GLN A 244 9.15 -7.20 16.19
N LEU A 245 9.77 -8.38 16.13
CA LEU A 245 9.90 -9.34 17.24
C LEU A 245 8.54 -9.72 17.86
N GLY A 246 7.52 -9.98 17.03
CA GLY A 246 6.18 -10.34 17.48
C GLY A 246 5.49 -9.23 18.28
N THR A 247 5.90 -7.98 18.07
CA THR A 247 5.29 -6.86 18.78
C THR A 247 3.86 -6.64 18.30
N LEU A 248 2.93 -6.80 19.23
CA LEU A 248 1.53 -6.42 19.09
C LEU A 248 1.13 -5.60 20.31
N MET A 249 0.74 -4.37 20.07
CA MET A 249 0.26 -3.42 21.09
C MET A 249 -1.21 -3.12 20.86
N ARG A 250 -1.98 -2.92 21.93
CA ARG A 250 -3.39 -2.52 21.88
C ARG A 250 -3.65 -1.35 22.82
N THR A 251 -4.48 -0.43 22.37
CA THR A 251 -5.04 0.65 23.18
C THR A 251 -6.57 0.56 23.23
N VAL A 252 -7.17 1.10 24.29
CA VAL A 252 -8.62 1.25 24.48
C VAL A 252 -9.00 2.66 24.93
N ASP A 253 -8.05 3.57 24.90
CA ASP A 253 -8.21 4.96 25.35
C ASP A 253 -7.64 5.98 24.35
N GLY A 254 -7.62 5.58 23.08
CA GLY A 254 -7.19 6.43 21.99
C GLY A 254 -5.68 6.63 21.91
N GLY A 255 -4.89 5.69 22.43
CA GLY A 255 -3.44 5.72 22.38
C GLY A 255 -2.78 6.42 23.58
N LYS A 256 -3.52 6.79 24.62
CA LYS A 256 -2.92 7.32 25.86
C LYS A 256 -2.10 6.26 26.58
N HIS A 257 -2.61 5.03 26.59
CA HIS A 257 -1.90 3.87 27.12
C HIS A 257 -1.95 2.74 26.10
N TRP A 258 -0.83 2.04 25.96
CA TRP A 258 -0.68 0.88 25.10
C TRP A 258 -0.29 -0.34 25.92
N ALA A 259 -1.03 -1.42 25.80
CA ALA A 259 -0.74 -2.70 26.43
C ALA A 259 -0.20 -3.67 25.38
N ARG A 260 0.84 -4.43 25.72
CA ARG A 260 1.33 -5.52 24.89
C ARG A 260 0.32 -6.68 24.91
N VAL A 261 -0.07 -7.15 23.73
CA VAL A 261 -0.86 -8.36 23.57
C VAL A 261 0.09 -9.52 23.33
N ALA A 262 -0.04 -10.59 24.09
CA ALA A 262 0.78 -11.78 23.92
C ALA A 262 0.40 -12.53 22.64
N VAL A 263 1.41 -12.87 21.84
CA VAL A 263 1.28 -13.71 20.64
C VAL A 263 2.35 -14.79 20.64
N GLU A 264 2.04 -15.96 20.09
CA GLU A 264 2.96 -17.11 20.04
C GLU A 264 3.93 -17.01 18.85
N THR A 265 4.64 -15.89 18.73
CA THR A 265 5.66 -15.69 17.70
C THR A 265 6.61 -14.57 18.08
N ASP A 266 7.85 -14.69 17.66
CA ASP A 266 8.89 -13.64 17.68
C ASP A 266 9.18 -13.07 16.27
N ARG A 267 8.41 -13.50 15.25
CA ARG A 267 8.53 -13.03 13.88
C ARG A 267 8.00 -11.60 13.74
N ASN A 268 8.52 -10.88 12.77
CA ASN A 268 7.98 -9.55 12.45
C ASN A 268 6.53 -9.65 12.02
N LEU A 269 5.73 -8.71 12.53
CA LEU A 269 4.32 -8.51 12.19
C LEU A 269 4.25 -7.24 11.33
N ASN A 270 3.95 -7.40 10.04
CA ASN A 270 4.13 -6.34 9.04
C ASN A 270 2.84 -5.57 8.74
N GLY A 271 1.68 -6.22 8.84
CA GLY A 271 0.39 -5.61 8.52
C GLY A 271 -0.73 -6.15 9.38
N ILE A 272 -1.71 -5.31 9.69
CA ILE A 272 -2.90 -5.64 10.46
C ILE A 272 -4.14 -5.06 9.80
N SER A 273 -5.23 -5.83 9.78
CA SER A 273 -6.56 -5.36 9.36
C SER A 273 -7.63 -6.06 10.18
N ILE A 274 -8.65 -5.31 10.62
CA ILE A 274 -9.75 -5.82 11.44
C ILE A 274 -11.06 -5.31 10.87
N ASP A 275 -12.05 -6.22 10.74
CA ASP A 275 -13.41 -5.90 10.35
C ASP A 275 -14.39 -6.62 11.28
N GLY A 276 -15.18 -5.85 12.04
CA GLY A 276 -16.05 -6.37 13.09
C GLY A 276 -15.28 -7.15 14.16
N ASP A 277 -15.67 -8.41 14.38
CA ASP A 277 -15.02 -9.30 15.35
C ASP A 277 -13.81 -10.04 14.78
N ARG A 278 -13.54 -9.88 13.49
CA ARG A 278 -12.47 -10.62 12.81
C ARG A 278 -11.28 -9.74 12.51
N GLY A 279 -10.10 -10.32 12.70
CA GLY A 279 -8.85 -9.65 12.41
C GLY A 279 -7.81 -10.59 11.82
N VAL A 280 -6.93 -10.04 11.00
CA VAL A 280 -5.75 -10.72 10.47
C VAL A 280 -4.52 -9.86 10.66
N ILE A 281 -3.45 -10.50 11.11
CA ILE A 281 -2.09 -9.94 11.12
C ILE A 281 -1.24 -10.81 10.22
N VAL A 282 -0.46 -10.18 9.37
CA VAL A 282 0.50 -10.84 8.47
C VAL A 282 1.92 -10.42 8.80
N GLY A 283 2.87 -11.33 8.56
CA GLY A 283 4.27 -11.08 8.86
C GLY A 283 5.23 -12.04 8.17
N ASP A 284 6.43 -12.16 8.73
CA ASP A 284 7.51 -12.99 8.21
C ASP A 284 7.25 -14.47 8.56
N GLY A 285 6.71 -15.25 7.61
CA GLY A 285 6.36 -16.65 7.78
C GLY A 285 5.18 -16.89 8.75
N VAL A 286 4.42 -15.85 9.10
CA VAL A 286 3.36 -15.93 10.09
C VAL A 286 2.09 -15.21 9.60
N VAL A 287 0.95 -15.84 9.89
CA VAL A 287 -0.37 -15.21 9.85
C VAL A 287 -1.06 -15.49 11.18
N LEU A 288 -1.52 -14.45 11.84
CA LEU A 288 -2.35 -14.54 13.02
C LEU A 288 -3.76 -14.11 12.68
N ALA A 289 -4.73 -14.73 13.32
CA ALA A 289 -6.13 -14.37 13.17
C ALA A 289 -6.82 -14.24 14.53
N SER A 290 -7.84 -13.38 14.56
CA SER A 290 -8.72 -13.12 15.69
C SER A 290 -10.17 -13.27 15.26
N ASP A 291 -11.04 -13.76 16.16
CA ASP A 291 -12.49 -13.81 15.99
C ASP A 291 -13.25 -13.18 17.17
N ASP A 292 -12.55 -12.41 17.98
CA ASP A 292 -13.08 -11.71 19.16
C ASP A 292 -12.75 -10.20 19.13
N GLY A 293 -12.60 -9.67 17.92
CA GLY A 293 -12.36 -8.25 17.73
C GLY A 293 -10.94 -7.81 18.07
N GLY A 294 -9.94 -8.69 17.94
CA GLY A 294 -8.54 -8.38 18.19
C GLY A 294 -8.14 -8.41 19.66
N LEU A 295 -8.92 -9.09 20.52
CA LEU A 295 -8.57 -9.32 21.91
C LEU A 295 -7.55 -10.46 22.04
N ASN A 296 -7.82 -11.56 21.35
CA ASN A 296 -6.94 -12.73 21.31
C ASN A 296 -6.55 -13.05 19.85
N TRP A 297 -5.34 -13.56 19.70
CA TRP A 297 -4.77 -13.88 18.39
C TRP A 297 -4.17 -15.28 18.42
N SER A 298 -4.47 -16.05 17.38
CA SER A 298 -3.93 -17.39 17.22
C SER A 298 -3.30 -17.55 15.85
N LYS A 299 -2.26 -18.41 15.77
CA LYS A 299 -1.56 -18.70 14.53
C LYS A 299 -2.50 -19.41 13.57
N LEU A 300 -2.71 -18.84 12.38
CA LEU A 300 -3.41 -19.49 11.30
C LEU A 300 -2.45 -20.50 10.64
N ALA A 301 -2.81 -21.79 10.58
CA ALA A 301 -1.95 -22.84 10.06
C ALA A 301 -1.50 -22.55 8.61
N SER A 302 -0.22 -22.81 8.33
CA SER A 302 0.41 -23.04 7.04
C SER A 302 0.71 -21.85 6.13
N LEU A 303 1.73 -21.05 6.51
CA LEU A 303 2.59 -20.41 5.49
C LEU A 303 3.99 -21.06 5.55
N PRO A 304 4.68 -21.26 4.42
CA PRO A 304 6.11 -21.57 4.46
C PRO A 304 6.86 -20.51 5.28
N GLU A 305 7.70 -20.92 6.20
CA GLU A 305 8.41 -20.03 7.14
C GLU A 305 9.34 -19.02 6.47
N ASP A 306 9.71 -19.28 5.22
CA ASP A 306 10.61 -18.47 4.40
C ASP A 306 9.89 -17.36 3.62
N ARG A 307 8.56 -17.26 3.72
CA ARG A 307 7.80 -16.24 2.99
C ARG A 307 7.30 -15.13 3.89
N TRP A 308 7.51 -13.89 3.46
CA TRP A 308 6.95 -12.74 4.15
C TRP A 308 5.71 -12.20 3.42
N LEU A 309 4.74 -11.76 4.21
CA LEU A 309 3.59 -10.97 3.80
C LEU A 309 3.70 -9.59 4.42
N THR A 310 3.34 -8.56 3.68
CA THR A 310 3.49 -7.15 4.11
C THR A 310 2.18 -6.41 4.24
N GLY A 311 1.21 -6.73 3.40
CA GLY A 311 -0.08 -6.06 3.38
C GLY A 311 -1.24 -7.03 3.55
N VAL A 312 -2.29 -6.58 4.20
CA VAL A 312 -3.54 -7.32 4.36
C VAL A 312 -4.73 -6.37 4.36
N ALA A 313 -5.76 -6.72 3.60
CA ALA A 313 -7.05 -6.03 3.60
C ALA A 313 -8.15 -7.02 3.99
N MET A 314 -8.96 -6.64 4.99
CA MET A 314 -10.10 -7.44 5.45
C MET A 314 -11.39 -7.00 4.78
N LYS A 315 -12.25 -7.98 4.49
CA LYS A 315 -13.62 -7.77 4.05
C LYS A 315 -14.52 -8.84 4.65
N SER A 316 -15.28 -8.50 5.63
CA SER A 316 -16.17 -9.44 6.33
C SER A 316 -15.44 -10.67 6.87
N ARG A 317 -15.55 -11.81 6.18
CA ARG A 317 -14.97 -13.09 6.56
C ARG A 317 -13.74 -13.47 5.75
N GLU A 318 -13.39 -12.67 4.77
CA GLU A 318 -12.24 -12.91 3.91
C GLU A 318 -11.20 -11.81 4.10
N ALA A 319 -9.95 -12.17 3.98
CA ALA A 319 -8.85 -11.23 3.88
C ALA A 319 -8.02 -11.52 2.66
N VAL A 320 -7.53 -10.49 1.99
CA VAL A 320 -6.52 -10.63 0.95
C VAL A 320 -5.19 -10.18 1.52
N ALA A 321 -4.21 -11.07 1.48
CA ALA A 321 -2.85 -10.81 1.92
C ALA A 321 -1.88 -10.83 0.74
N VAL A 322 -0.91 -9.90 0.75
CA VAL A 322 0.08 -9.74 -0.30
C VAL A 322 1.50 -9.72 0.25
N GLY A 323 2.48 -10.12 -0.57
CA GLY A 323 3.86 -10.15 -0.13
C GLY A 323 4.86 -10.60 -1.19
N GLN A 324 5.87 -11.31 -0.74
CA GLN A 324 7.03 -11.75 -1.50
C GLN A 324 6.64 -12.55 -2.75
N ALA A 325 7.42 -12.35 -3.82
CA ALA A 325 7.33 -13.13 -5.06
C ALA A 325 5.93 -13.11 -5.69
N GLY A 326 5.25 -11.94 -5.66
CA GLY A 326 3.90 -11.78 -6.20
C GLY A 326 2.83 -12.56 -5.44
N THR A 327 3.10 -12.94 -4.20
CA THR A 327 2.14 -13.69 -3.40
C THR A 327 0.89 -12.85 -3.17
N ILE A 328 -0.25 -13.40 -3.59
CA ILE A 328 -1.59 -12.93 -3.24
C ILE A 328 -2.35 -14.13 -2.68
N ARG A 329 -2.91 -13.99 -1.48
CA ARG A 329 -3.67 -15.06 -0.82
C ARG A 329 -5.00 -14.54 -0.32
N VAL A 330 -6.06 -15.21 -0.68
CA VAL A 330 -7.37 -15.05 -0.05
C VAL A 330 -7.41 -15.99 1.17
N LEU A 331 -7.64 -15.41 2.33
CA LEU A 331 -7.74 -16.09 3.60
C LEU A 331 -9.22 -16.10 4.02
N ASP A 332 -9.82 -17.28 4.05
CA ASP A 332 -11.19 -17.45 4.54
C ASP A 332 -11.15 -17.72 6.06
N LEU A 333 -11.71 -16.78 6.81
CA LEU A 333 -11.83 -16.85 8.25
C LEU A 333 -13.16 -17.47 8.71
N GLY A 334 -13.73 -18.39 7.93
CA GLY A 334 -14.99 -19.13 8.14
C GLY A 334 -15.67 -19.05 9.51
N GLU A 335 -16.83 -19.65 9.71
CA GLU A 335 -17.47 -19.70 11.03
C GLU A 335 -16.63 -20.55 11.99
N ASN A 336 -16.25 -19.99 13.16
CA ASN A 336 -15.59 -20.70 14.25
C ASN A 336 -14.17 -21.25 13.95
N PHE A 337 -13.31 -20.44 13.31
CA PHE A 337 -11.94 -20.90 13.07
C PHE A 337 -11.19 -21.20 14.38
N SER A 338 -11.43 -20.45 15.46
CA SER A 338 -10.85 -20.70 16.81
C SER A 338 -11.33 -22.01 17.44
N LYS A 339 -12.58 -22.42 17.20
CA LYS A 339 -13.07 -23.73 17.67
C LYS A 339 -12.38 -24.90 16.97
N LYS A 340 -12.13 -24.78 15.66
CA LYS A 340 -11.39 -25.80 14.91
C LYS A 340 -9.93 -25.92 15.34
N GLN A 341 -9.31 -24.84 15.82
CA GLN A 341 -7.95 -24.91 16.37
C GLN A 341 -7.90 -25.50 17.77
N ALA A 342 -8.91 -25.26 18.60
CA ALA A 342 -9.00 -25.87 19.93
C ALA A 342 -9.24 -27.39 19.87
N GLU A 343 -9.94 -27.88 18.84
CA GLU A 343 -10.19 -29.31 18.60
C GLU A 343 -9.00 -30.03 17.94
N ALA A 344 -8.06 -29.29 17.37
CA ALA A 344 -6.86 -29.82 16.69
C ALA A 344 -5.61 -29.86 17.60
N ARG A 345 -5.70 -29.39 18.85
CA ARG A 345 -4.71 -29.50 19.94
C ARG A 345 -5.06 -30.64 20.87
#